data_4ca17f8b3c2a942657a6a87019a96f1e
#
_entry.id   4ca17f8b3c2a942657a6a87019a96f1e
#
_cell.length_a   1.000
_cell.length_b   1.000
_cell.length_c   1.000
_cell.angle_alpha   90.00
_cell.angle_beta   90.00
_cell.angle_gamma   90.00
#
_symmetry.space_group_name_H-M   'P 1'
#
loop_
_entity.id
_entity.type
_entity.pdbx_description
1 polymer ?
#
loop_
_entity_poly.entity_id
_entity_poly.type
_entity_poly.pdbx_seq_one_letter_code
_entity_poly.pdbx_strand_id
1 'polypeptide(L)'
;MRYVLALIALLQLGCHSSSPTEPIATTFGRLSGVVKIGPNCPVEQVGNPCPTPPEAYKLRKILVYDEQRTRLLFTVDIDTQGLYFIDLVPAKYLVDLKGVGIDRTGDLPKVVEIHANSVTTLNINIDTGLR
;
A
#
# COMPACT_ATOMS: atom_id res chain seq x y z
N MET A 1 -60.25 -52.12 -34.52
CA MET A 1 -60.02 -50.67 -34.35
C MET A 1 -59.58 -50.43 -32.93
N ARG A 2 -58.33 -50.27 -32.76
CA ARG A 2 -57.75 -50.01 -31.37
C ARG A 2 -56.66 -49.00 -31.55
N TYR A 3 -56.95 -47.81 -31.09
CA TYR A 3 -55.97 -46.71 -31.10
C TYR A 3 -55.08 -46.85 -29.88
N VAL A 4 -53.80 -47.05 -30.13
CA VAL A 4 -52.78 -47.02 -29.07
C VAL A 4 -52.24 -45.59 -29.04
N LEU A 5 -52.59 -44.85 -27.98
CA LEU A 5 -52.02 -43.55 -27.69
C LEU A 5 -50.63 -43.74 -27.09
N ALA A 6 -49.61 -43.45 -27.85
CA ALA A 6 -48.26 -43.40 -27.36
C ALA A 6 -48.04 -42.04 -26.68
N LEU A 7 -47.87 -42.10 -25.35
CA LEU A 7 -47.49 -40.94 -24.55
C LEU A 7 -45.98 -40.73 -24.70
N ILE A 8 -45.60 -39.68 -25.42
CA ILE A 8 -44.19 -39.26 -25.47
C ILE A 8 -43.93 -38.36 -24.29
N ALA A 9 -43.25 -38.89 -23.29
CA ALA A 9 -42.71 -38.08 -22.16
C ALA A 9 -41.49 -37.33 -22.66
N LEU A 10 -41.60 -36.00 -22.80
CA LEU A 10 -40.48 -35.11 -23.09
C LEU A 10 -39.71 -34.92 -21.81
N LEU A 11 -38.54 -35.59 -21.68
CA LEU A 11 -37.57 -35.28 -20.66
C LEU A 11 -36.90 -33.92 -21.00
N GLN A 12 -37.24 -32.90 -20.28
CA GLN A 12 -36.55 -31.60 -20.32
C GLN A 12 -35.28 -31.77 -19.47
N LEU A 13 -34.14 -32.04 -20.12
CA LEU A 13 -32.84 -31.86 -19.49
C LEU A 13 -32.57 -30.36 -19.36
N GLY A 14 -32.84 -29.82 -18.19
CA GLY A 14 -32.41 -28.47 -17.83
C GLY A 14 -30.88 -28.44 -17.74
N CYS A 15 -30.21 -27.91 -18.76
CA CYS A 15 -28.81 -27.52 -18.65
C CYS A 15 -28.72 -26.39 -17.66
N HIS A 16 -28.26 -26.69 -16.44
CA HIS A 16 -27.76 -25.68 -15.51
C HIS A 16 -26.42 -25.18 -16.05
N SER A 17 -26.45 -24.05 -16.74
CA SER A 17 -25.22 -23.32 -17.06
C SER A 17 -24.70 -22.70 -15.79
N SER A 18 -23.85 -23.42 -15.08
CA SER A 18 -22.99 -22.83 -14.07
C SER A 18 -21.98 -21.94 -14.78
N SER A 19 -22.24 -20.65 -14.83
CA SER A 19 -21.23 -19.68 -15.26
C SER A 19 -20.02 -19.85 -14.35
N PRO A 20 -18.83 -20.14 -14.87
CA PRO A 20 -17.63 -20.10 -14.04
C PRO A 20 -17.48 -18.68 -13.53
N THR A 21 -17.52 -18.49 -12.21
CA THR A 21 -17.14 -17.25 -11.58
C THR A 21 -15.64 -17.09 -11.84
N GLU A 22 -15.28 -16.31 -12.85
CA GLU A 22 -13.87 -15.95 -13.04
C GLU A 22 -13.37 -15.27 -11.77
N PRO A 23 -12.20 -15.71 -11.25
CA PRO A 23 -11.60 -15.02 -10.14
C PRO A 23 -11.33 -13.58 -10.56
N ILE A 24 -11.89 -12.62 -9.84
CA ILE A 24 -11.61 -11.20 -10.06
C ILE A 24 -10.12 -11.02 -9.78
N ALA A 25 -9.32 -10.86 -10.82
CA ALA A 25 -7.92 -10.55 -10.69
C ALA A 25 -7.80 -9.15 -10.07
N THR A 26 -7.43 -9.09 -8.80
CA THR A 26 -7.17 -7.81 -8.12
C THR A 26 -5.88 -7.25 -8.67
N THR A 27 -5.96 -6.15 -9.39
CA THR A 27 -4.80 -5.44 -9.92
C THR A 27 -4.32 -4.43 -8.91
N PHE A 28 -3.04 -4.46 -8.59
CA PHE A 28 -2.42 -3.55 -7.62
C PHE A 28 -1.63 -2.44 -8.32
N GLY A 29 -1.50 -1.32 -7.65
CA GLY A 29 -0.46 -0.34 -7.89
C GLY A 29 0.53 -0.37 -6.74
N ARG A 30 1.70 0.22 -6.91
CA ARG A 30 2.76 0.25 -5.89
C ARG A 30 2.98 1.67 -5.38
N LEU A 31 2.96 1.84 -4.07
CA LEU A 31 3.50 3.00 -3.40
C LEU A 31 4.93 2.66 -2.97
N SER A 32 5.89 3.52 -3.30
CA SER A 32 7.29 3.34 -2.89
C SER A 32 7.98 4.68 -2.71
N GLY A 33 9.12 4.66 -2.04
CA GLY A 33 9.92 5.87 -1.87
C GLY A 33 11.17 5.64 -1.05
N VAL A 34 11.92 6.72 -0.89
CA VAL A 34 13.12 6.80 -0.07
C VAL A 34 12.84 7.68 1.13
N VAL A 35 13.20 7.20 2.31
CA VAL A 35 13.16 7.96 3.55
C VAL A 35 14.58 8.43 3.88
N LYS A 36 14.74 9.73 4.06
CA LYS A 36 15.97 10.34 4.57
C LYS A 36 15.73 10.81 5.98
N ILE A 37 16.67 10.52 6.87
CA ILE A 37 16.61 10.87 8.30
C ILE A 37 17.82 11.72 8.63
N GLY A 38 17.61 12.89 9.19
CA GLY A 38 18.70 13.78 9.60
C GLY A 38 18.22 15.04 10.31
N PRO A 39 19.14 15.79 10.93
CA PRO A 39 20.53 15.45 11.14
C PRO A 39 20.71 14.24 12.08
N ASN A 40 21.79 13.48 11.90
CA ASN A 40 22.09 12.28 12.71
C ASN A 40 23.12 12.54 13.81
N CYS A 41 23.70 13.74 13.82
CA CYS A 41 24.60 14.22 14.87
C CYS A 41 24.43 15.73 15.04
N PRO A 42 24.79 16.30 16.22
CA PRO A 42 24.56 17.71 16.54
C PRO A 42 25.31 18.70 15.63
N VAL A 43 26.43 18.28 15.05
CA VAL A 43 27.23 19.09 14.12
C VAL A 43 27.52 18.29 12.86
N GLU A 44 26.70 18.48 11.83
CA GLU A 44 26.97 17.92 10.52
C GLU A 44 27.84 18.91 9.72
N GLN A 45 28.94 18.41 9.16
CA GLN A 45 29.80 19.19 8.30
C GLN A 45 29.27 19.15 6.86
N VAL A 46 29.34 20.28 6.18
CA VAL A 46 29.02 20.35 4.75
C VAL A 46 29.96 19.42 3.97
N GLY A 47 29.39 18.49 3.21
CA GLY A 47 30.14 17.49 2.45
C GLY A 47 30.54 16.23 3.21
N ASN A 48 30.27 16.15 4.52
CA ASN A 48 30.50 14.96 5.32
C ASN A 48 29.37 14.75 6.34
N PRO A 49 28.16 14.41 5.87
CA PRO A 49 27.03 14.17 6.76
C PRO A 49 27.26 12.93 7.61
N CYS A 50 26.72 12.94 8.82
CA CYS A 50 26.73 11.74 9.67
C CYS A 50 25.84 10.65 9.04
N PRO A 51 26.34 9.41 8.92
CA PRO A 51 25.55 8.34 8.35
C PRO A 51 24.33 8.02 9.21
N THR A 52 23.22 7.68 8.56
CA THR A 52 22.01 7.21 9.24
C THR A 52 22.22 5.78 9.69
N PRO A 53 22.18 5.50 11.01
CA PRO A 53 22.31 4.13 11.48
C PRO A 53 21.10 3.29 11.06
N PRO A 54 21.28 2.01 10.71
CA PRO A 54 20.18 1.13 10.30
C PRO A 54 19.01 1.08 11.30
N GLU A 55 19.30 1.18 12.58
CA GLU A 55 18.30 1.18 13.66
C GLU A 55 17.34 2.37 13.57
N ALA A 56 17.81 3.51 13.06
CA ALA A 56 16.98 4.69 12.89
C ALA A 56 15.79 4.43 11.94
N TYR A 57 15.97 3.61 10.93
CA TYR A 57 14.89 3.20 10.03
C TYR A 57 13.92 2.22 10.70
N LYS A 58 14.42 1.25 11.44
CA LYS A 58 13.60 0.23 12.12
C LYS A 58 12.60 0.83 13.11
N LEU A 59 12.98 1.91 13.77
CA LEU A 59 12.16 2.58 14.77
C LEU A 59 10.99 3.39 14.15
N ARG A 60 11.06 3.66 12.87
CA ARG A 60 10.08 4.47 12.14
C ARG A 60 9.28 3.61 11.19
N LYS A 61 8.01 3.97 10.98
CA LYS A 61 7.11 3.24 10.09
C LYS A 61 6.34 4.22 9.22
N ILE A 62 6.03 3.78 8.03
CA ILE A 62 5.08 4.48 7.17
C ILE A 62 3.68 3.92 7.47
N LEU A 63 2.75 4.81 7.76
CA LEU A 63 1.37 4.47 8.07
C LEU A 63 0.49 4.79 6.87
N VAL A 64 -0.32 3.82 6.46
CA VAL A 64 -1.26 3.99 5.35
C VAL A 64 -2.67 3.90 5.89
N TYR A 65 -3.40 4.99 5.80
CA TYR A 65 -4.80 5.12 6.21
C TYR A 65 -5.72 5.17 5.00
N ASP A 66 -7.02 4.97 5.24
CA ASP A 66 -8.02 5.40 4.28
C ASP A 66 -7.94 6.92 4.06
N GLU A 67 -8.51 7.42 2.97
CA GLU A 67 -8.42 8.85 2.58
C GLU A 67 -8.86 9.80 3.71
N GLN A 68 -9.86 9.44 4.48
CA GLN A 68 -10.43 10.25 5.56
C GLN A 68 -9.70 10.09 6.91
N ARG A 69 -8.65 9.27 6.96
CA ARG A 69 -7.92 8.93 8.18
C ARG A 69 -8.79 8.31 9.28
N THR A 70 -9.84 7.59 8.90
CA THR A 70 -10.73 6.95 9.89
C THR A 70 -10.18 5.59 10.34
N ARG A 71 -9.37 4.93 9.52
CA ARG A 71 -8.82 3.61 9.82
C ARG A 71 -7.40 3.44 9.29
N LEU A 72 -6.50 2.96 10.15
CA LEU A 72 -5.18 2.50 9.75
C LEU A 72 -5.30 1.17 9.00
N LEU A 73 -4.87 1.14 7.74
CA LEU A 73 -4.95 -0.02 6.88
C LEU A 73 -3.66 -0.84 6.89
N PHE A 74 -2.50 -0.17 6.84
CA PHE A 74 -1.20 -0.82 6.77
C PHE A 74 -0.15 -0.05 7.55
N THR A 75 0.78 -0.80 8.12
CA THR A 75 2.03 -0.29 8.70
C THR A 75 3.18 -0.86 7.90
N VAL A 76 3.97 0.00 7.27
CA VAL A 76 5.02 -0.39 6.34
C VAL A 76 6.39 -0.15 6.95
N ASP A 77 7.23 -1.17 6.91
CA ASP A 77 8.61 -1.07 7.38
C ASP A 77 9.48 -0.31 6.37
N ILE A 78 10.47 0.37 6.91
CA ILE A 78 11.53 1.02 6.14
C ILE A 78 12.77 0.13 6.26
N ASP A 79 13.39 -0.24 5.15
CA ASP A 79 14.58 -1.07 5.18
C ASP A 79 15.81 -0.31 5.68
N THR A 80 16.92 -1.01 5.84
CA THR A 80 18.18 -0.44 6.36
C THR A 80 18.83 0.58 5.44
N GLN A 81 18.35 0.72 4.21
CA GLN A 81 18.80 1.70 3.22
C GLN A 81 17.82 2.88 3.07
N GLY A 82 16.75 2.88 3.85
CA GLY A 82 15.73 3.90 3.81
C GLY A 82 14.67 3.69 2.73
N LEU A 83 14.59 2.51 2.14
CA LEU A 83 13.58 2.20 1.12
C LEU A 83 12.33 1.60 1.76
N TYR A 84 11.19 1.93 1.20
CA TYR A 84 9.92 1.30 1.53
C TYR A 84 9.07 1.09 0.29
N PHE A 85 8.21 0.09 0.32
CA PHE A 85 7.17 -0.10 -0.69
C PHE A 85 6.01 -0.90 -0.13
N ILE A 86 4.85 -0.73 -0.75
CA ILE A 86 3.66 -1.55 -0.51
C ILE A 86 2.82 -1.61 -1.78
N ASP A 87 2.26 -2.78 -2.06
CA ASP A 87 1.29 -2.97 -3.15
C ASP A 87 -0.12 -2.76 -2.60
N LEU A 88 -0.87 -1.87 -3.23
CA LEU A 88 -2.18 -1.42 -2.79
C LEU A 88 -3.21 -1.54 -3.91
N VAL A 89 -4.44 -1.82 -3.55
CA VAL A 89 -5.58 -1.74 -4.46
C VAL A 89 -5.73 -0.28 -4.91
N PRO A 90 -6.05 -0.01 -6.20
CA PRO A 90 -6.26 1.35 -6.68
C PRO A 90 -7.31 2.10 -5.87
N ALA A 91 -6.89 3.16 -5.21
CA ALA A 91 -7.71 4.05 -4.40
C ALA A 91 -6.88 5.25 -3.94
N LYS A 92 -7.50 6.17 -3.22
CA LYS A 92 -6.82 7.23 -2.50
C LYS A 92 -6.53 6.81 -1.07
N TYR A 93 -5.32 7.08 -0.61
CA TYR A 93 -4.84 6.75 0.73
C TYR A 93 -4.20 7.97 1.37
N LEU A 94 -4.35 8.11 2.68
CA LEU A 94 -3.59 9.08 3.44
C LEU A 94 -2.37 8.38 4.02
N VAL A 95 -1.19 8.91 3.70
CA VAL A 95 0.10 8.40 4.19
C VAL A 95 0.60 9.31 5.29
N ASP A 96 1.03 8.73 6.40
CA ASP A 96 1.59 9.44 7.53
C ASP A 96 2.81 8.69 8.09
N LEU A 97 3.49 9.29 9.05
CA LEU A 97 4.69 8.78 9.68
C LEU A 97 4.42 8.39 11.13
N LYS A 98 4.85 7.19 11.51
CA LYS A 98 5.14 6.87 12.90
C LYS A 98 6.59 7.23 13.18
N GLY A 99 6.80 8.42 13.72
CA GLY A 99 8.11 8.95 14.06
C GLY A 99 8.60 8.54 15.44
N VAL A 100 9.74 9.08 15.81
CA VAL A 100 10.39 8.89 17.11
C VAL A 100 10.66 10.27 17.73
N GLY A 101 10.35 10.42 19.01
CA GLY A 101 10.63 11.66 19.74
C GLY A 101 9.98 12.89 19.09
N ILE A 102 10.81 13.84 18.69
CA ILE A 102 10.39 15.11 18.08
C ILE A 102 10.51 15.13 16.55
N ASP A 103 10.56 13.96 15.92
CA ASP A 103 10.60 13.87 14.46
C ASP A 103 9.54 14.77 13.79
N ARG A 104 9.95 15.44 12.72
CA ARG A 104 9.07 16.27 11.88
C ARG A 104 9.33 15.95 10.41
N THR A 105 8.29 16.13 9.61
CA THR A 105 8.42 16.09 8.17
C THR A 105 7.41 17.04 7.54
N GLY A 106 7.82 17.76 6.50
CA GLY A 106 6.92 18.56 5.68
C GLY A 106 6.24 17.76 4.57
N ASP A 107 6.66 16.50 4.38
CA ASP A 107 6.17 15.65 3.29
C ASP A 107 4.88 14.90 3.66
N LEU A 108 4.61 14.72 4.95
CA LEU A 108 3.47 13.98 5.50
C LEU A 108 2.72 14.79 6.56
N PRO A 109 1.43 14.54 6.81
CA PRO A 109 0.59 13.57 6.09
C PRO A 109 0.29 14.00 4.65
N LYS A 110 0.10 13.04 3.77
CA LYS A 110 -0.21 13.31 2.36
C LYS A 110 -1.21 12.28 1.80
N VAL A 111 -2.19 12.77 1.05
CA VAL A 111 -3.07 11.90 0.26
C VAL A 111 -2.37 11.55 -1.06
N VAL A 112 -2.30 10.26 -1.36
CA VAL A 112 -1.77 9.73 -2.61
C VAL A 112 -2.85 8.95 -3.33
N GLU A 113 -2.83 8.95 -4.65
CA GLU A 113 -3.72 8.16 -5.49
C GLU A 113 -2.93 7.01 -6.11
N ILE A 114 -3.38 5.80 -5.86
CA ILE A 114 -2.77 4.58 -6.39
C ILE A 114 -3.54 4.14 -7.63
N HIS A 115 -2.82 3.97 -8.73
CA HIS A 115 -3.34 3.48 -9.98
C HIS A 115 -2.85 2.06 -10.26
N ALA A 116 -3.70 1.25 -10.90
CA ALA A 116 -3.35 -0.11 -11.28
C ALA A 116 -2.12 -0.14 -12.18
N ASN A 117 -1.25 -1.12 -11.97
CA ASN A 117 -0.05 -1.38 -12.77
C ASN A 117 0.93 -0.20 -12.86
N SER A 118 0.91 0.70 -11.89
CA SER A 118 1.82 1.84 -11.85
C SER A 118 2.47 2.01 -10.49
N VAL A 119 3.57 2.75 -10.47
CA VAL A 119 4.33 3.09 -9.27
C VAL A 119 4.06 4.54 -8.93
N THR A 120 3.60 4.78 -7.71
CA THR A 120 3.50 6.12 -7.11
C THR A 120 4.68 6.30 -6.18
N THR A 121 5.51 7.31 -6.45
CA THR A 121 6.71 7.58 -5.65
C THR A 121 6.44 8.70 -4.65
N LEU A 122 6.72 8.43 -3.37
CA LEU A 122 6.64 9.41 -2.28
C LEU A 122 7.91 9.34 -1.44
N ASN A 123 8.82 10.28 -1.67
CA ASN A 123 10.04 10.43 -0.88
C ASN A 123 9.76 11.28 0.36
N ILE A 124 10.37 10.92 1.48
CA ILE A 124 10.09 11.49 2.79
C ILE A 124 11.40 11.93 3.43
N ASN A 125 11.44 13.18 3.89
CA ASN A 125 12.57 13.72 4.65
C ASN A 125 12.13 13.95 6.09
N ILE A 126 12.81 13.30 7.01
CA ILE A 126 12.53 13.38 8.44
C ILE A 126 13.58 14.24 9.11
N ASP A 127 13.16 15.32 9.76
CA ASP A 127 13.98 16.16 10.63
C ASP A 127 13.90 15.58 12.05
N THR A 128 15.03 15.09 12.57
CA THR A 128 15.14 14.54 13.92
C THR A 128 15.09 15.59 15.02
N GLY A 129 15.25 16.87 14.66
CA GLY A 129 15.31 17.97 15.61
C GLY A 129 16.64 18.08 16.37
N LEU A 130 17.63 17.26 16.04
CA LEU A 130 18.98 17.43 16.57
C LEU A 130 19.57 18.78 16.09
N ARG A 131 20.12 19.55 17.01
CA ARG A 131 20.77 20.86 16.75
C ARG A 131 22.03 20.95 17.61
#